data_8205eb0bfa2d29a9909a32955882fd2e
#
_entry.id   8205eb0bfa2d29a9909a32955882fd2e
#
_cell.length_a   1.000
_cell.length_b   1.000
_cell.length_c   1.000
_cell.angle_alpha   90.00
_cell.angle_beta   90.00
_cell.angle_gamma   90.00
#
_symmetry.space_group_name_H-M   'P 1'
#
loop_
_entity.id
_entity.type
_entity.pdbx_description
1 polymer ?
#
loop_
_entity_poly.entity_id
_entity_poly.type
_entity_poly.pdbx_seq_one_letter_code
_entity_poly.pdbx_strand_id
1 'polypeptide(L)'
;MAKQIRYDHFLHGGDYNPEQWLDRPDILKKDIEYFKKAHINTVSMGMFSWAVLEPEEGRYNFDWLEDVINNLYKEGIYTILSTPSGARPKWMADKYEEVLRVDPDRTRRFFGGRHNHCYTSPVYREKIYNINK
;
A
#
# COMPACT_ATOMS: atom_id res chain seq x y z
N MET A 1 1.30 -12.97 24.84
CA MET A 1 0.30 -11.89 24.87
C MET A 1 0.69 -10.82 23.88
N ALA A 2 -0.20 -10.44 22.98
CA ALA A 2 0.04 -9.33 22.08
C ALA A 2 0.19 -8.03 22.90
N LYS A 3 1.23 -7.25 22.62
CA LYS A 3 1.47 -5.98 23.29
C LYS A 3 0.39 -5.00 22.83
N GLN A 4 -0.46 -4.54 23.74
CA GLN A 4 -1.46 -3.54 23.44
C GLN A 4 -0.76 -2.19 23.16
N ILE A 5 -0.93 -1.67 21.96
CA ILE A 5 -0.48 -0.32 21.62
C ILE A 5 -1.48 0.67 22.25
N ARG A 6 -0.96 1.60 23.05
CA ARG A 6 -1.76 2.66 23.68
C ARG A 6 -1.25 3.99 23.19
N TYR A 7 -2.18 4.85 22.75
CA TYR A 7 -1.91 6.25 22.43
C TYR A 7 -2.53 7.12 23.52
N ASP A 8 -1.85 8.17 23.91
CA ASP A 8 -2.29 9.15 24.90
C ASP A 8 -2.99 10.36 24.27
N HIS A 9 -3.14 10.33 22.96
CA HIS A 9 -3.74 11.39 22.17
C HIS A 9 -4.65 10.83 21.05
N PHE A 10 -5.51 11.68 20.52
CA PHE A 10 -6.37 11.34 19.40
C PHE A 10 -5.56 11.23 18.09
N LEU A 11 -5.75 10.14 17.35
CA LEU A 11 -5.15 9.95 16.04
C LEU A 11 -5.99 10.69 14.99
N HIS A 12 -5.37 11.66 14.30
CA HIS A 12 -5.99 12.49 13.27
C HIS A 12 -5.19 12.41 11.99
N GLY A 13 -5.84 12.03 10.88
CA GLY A 13 -5.20 11.93 9.59
C GLY A 13 -6.06 11.21 8.56
N GLY A 14 -5.43 10.71 7.51
CA GLY A 14 -6.10 10.04 6.40
C GLY A 14 -5.15 9.19 5.57
N ASP A 15 -5.61 8.79 4.38
CA ASP A 15 -4.80 8.02 3.45
C ASP A 15 -3.69 8.88 2.85
N TYR A 16 -2.49 8.30 2.74
CA TYR A 16 -1.33 8.91 2.12
C TYR A 16 -0.69 7.92 1.15
N ASN A 17 -0.46 8.37 -0.09
CA ASN A 17 0.05 7.52 -1.17
C ASN A 17 1.35 8.13 -1.74
N PRO A 18 2.46 8.07 -0.97
CA PRO A 18 3.75 8.66 -1.37
C PRO A 18 4.39 7.97 -2.57
N GLU A 19 4.01 6.73 -2.86
CA GLU A 19 4.51 5.96 -3.99
C GLU A 19 4.30 6.64 -5.34
N GLN A 20 3.39 7.59 -5.43
CA GLN A 20 3.12 8.38 -6.63
C GLN A 20 4.17 9.48 -6.87
N TRP A 21 4.99 9.80 -5.87
CA TRP A 21 5.88 10.97 -5.84
C TRP A 21 7.32 10.63 -5.45
N LEU A 22 7.74 9.37 -5.57
CA LEU A 22 9.08 8.94 -5.14
C LEU A 22 10.21 9.60 -5.93
N ASP A 23 9.94 10.03 -7.16
CA ASP A 23 10.86 10.81 -8.01
C ASP A 23 10.81 12.33 -7.71
N ARG A 24 9.95 12.76 -6.78
CA ARG A 24 9.71 14.16 -6.45
C ARG A 24 9.86 14.41 -4.94
N PRO A 25 11.10 14.39 -4.41
CA PRO A 25 11.35 14.59 -2.97
C PRO A 25 10.90 15.97 -2.46
N ASP A 26 10.77 16.95 -3.34
CA ASP A 26 10.22 18.27 -3.04
C ASP A 26 8.74 18.19 -2.63
N ILE A 27 7.96 17.31 -3.28
CA ILE A 27 6.54 17.09 -2.93
C ILE A 27 6.45 16.38 -1.59
N LEU A 28 7.19 15.30 -1.37
CA LEU A 28 7.17 14.56 -0.11
C LEU A 28 7.51 15.46 1.09
N LYS A 29 8.51 16.34 0.93
CA LYS A 29 8.85 17.34 1.95
C LYS A 29 7.71 18.32 2.21
N LYS A 30 7.06 18.79 1.16
CA LYS A 30 5.95 19.74 1.26
C LYS A 30 4.70 19.13 1.87
N ASP A 31 4.45 17.85 1.62
CA ASP A 31 3.37 17.09 2.24
C ASP A 31 3.51 17.08 3.77
N ILE A 32 4.71 16.82 4.28
CA ILE A 32 4.99 16.88 5.72
C ILE A 32 4.72 18.28 6.30
N GLU A 33 5.09 19.34 5.59
CA GLU A 33 4.79 20.71 6.00
C GLU A 33 3.27 20.96 6.11
N TYR A 34 2.49 20.43 5.14
CA TYR A 34 1.04 20.53 5.17
C TYR A 34 0.41 19.65 6.25
N PHE A 35 0.91 18.46 6.48
CA PHE A 35 0.47 17.61 7.59
C PHE A 35 0.61 18.31 8.93
N LYS A 36 1.74 18.96 9.16
CA LYS A 36 1.96 19.76 10.39
C LYS A 36 1.00 20.95 10.51
N LYS A 37 0.75 21.67 9.42
CA LYS A 37 -0.21 22.79 9.40
C LYS A 37 -1.65 22.31 9.64
N ALA A 38 -2.00 21.13 9.18
CA ALA A 38 -3.32 20.53 9.36
C ALA A 38 -3.44 19.74 10.68
N HIS A 39 -2.41 19.74 11.53
CA HIS A 39 -2.35 18.96 12.77
C HIS A 39 -2.55 17.46 12.57
N ILE A 40 -2.14 16.94 11.42
CA ILE A 40 -2.14 15.49 11.14
C ILE A 40 -1.02 14.86 11.93
N ASN A 41 -1.35 13.82 12.68
CA ASN A 41 -0.41 13.04 13.49
C ASN A 41 -0.38 11.56 13.14
N THR A 42 -1.18 11.12 12.15
CA THR A 42 -1.19 9.75 11.66
C THR A 42 -1.61 9.70 10.19
N VAL A 43 -1.06 8.74 9.45
CA VAL A 43 -1.46 8.46 8.06
C VAL A 43 -1.59 6.96 7.85
N SER A 44 -2.54 6.54 7.02
CA SER A 44 -2.58 5.16 6.50
C SER A 44 -1.96 5.11 5.11
N MET A 45 -1.04 4.17 4.89
CA MET A 45 -0.31 4.06 3.63
C MET A 45 0.00 2.60 3.27
N GLY A 46 0.44 2.38 2.04
CA GLY A 46 0.83 1.06 1.53
C GLY A 46 -0.28 0.29 0.80
N MET A 47 -1.53 0.69 0.95
CA MET A 47 -2.70 -0.04 0.44
C MET A 47 -2.66 -0.29 -1.08
N PHE A 48 -2.06 0.62 -1.85
CA PHE A 48 -1.99 0.55 -3.31
C PHE A 48 -0.58 0.37 -3.84
N SER A 49 0.40 0.19 -2.96
CA SER A 49 1.83 0.26 -3.29
C SER A 49 2.41 -1.03 -3.86
N TRP A 50 1.62 -2.12 -4.06
CA TRP A 50 2.17 -3.43 -4.43
C TRP A 50 3.04 -3.38 -5.68
N ALA A 51 2.62 -2.65 -6.73
CA ALA A 51 3.40 -2.55 -7.97
C ALA A 51 4.78 -1.88 -7.78
N VAL A 52 4.92 -1.02 -6.76
CA VAL A 52 6.19 -0.35 -6.42
C VAL A 52 7.00 -1.18 -5.42
N LEU A 53 6.32 -1.88 -4.51
CA LEU A 53 6.95 -2.78 -3.54
C LEU A 53 7.47 -4.06 -4.18
N GLU A 54 6.80 -4.54 -5.23
CA GLU A 54 7.18 -5.73 -5.99
C GLU A 54 6.97 -5.47 -7.49
N PRO A 55 7.88 -4.69 -8.13
CA PRO A 55 7.78 -4.33 -9.55
C PRO A 55 7.87 -5.53 -10.50
N GLU A 56 8.53 -6.60 -10.07
CA GLU A 56 8.60 -7.90 -10.73
C GLU A 56 8.40 -8.99 -9.68
N GLU A 57 7.84 -10.11 -10.08
CA GLU A 57 7.57 -11.23 -9.17
C GLU A 57 8.82 -11.65 -8.40
N GLY A 58 8.74 -11.58 -7.07
CA GLY A 58 9.83 -11.95 -6.16
C GLY A 58 10.94 -10.89 -6.01
N ARG A 59 10.86 -9.77 -6.71
CA ARG A 59 11.79 -8.67 -6.55
C ARG A 59 11.17 -7.57 -5.69
N TYR A 60 11.50 -7.58 -4.42
CA TYR A 60 10.97 -6.63 -3.44
C TYR A 60 11.81 -5.38 -3.32
N ASN A 61 11.14 -4.25 -3.08
CA ASN A 61 11.73 -2.92 -2.90
C ASN A 61 11.01 -2.20 -1.75
N PHE A 62 11.44 -2.44 -0.52
CA PHE A 62 10.85 -1.83 0.68
C PHE A 62 11.62 -0.60 1.18
N ASP A 63 12.81 -0.31 0.67
CA ASP A 63 13.70 0.74 1.19
C ASP A 63 13.01 2.12 1.21
N TRP A 64 12.33 2.46 0.12
CA TRP A 64 11.61 3.73 0.04
C TRP A 64 10.48 3.84 1.07
N LEU A 65 9.80 2.71 1.36
CA LEU A 65 8.72 2.67 2.34
C LEU A 65 9.25 2.91 3.75
N GLU A 66 10.36 2.26 4.09
CA GLU A 66 11.06 2.46 5.36
C GLU A 66 11.51 3.91 5.51
N ASP A 67 12.12 4.50 4.46
CA ASP A 67 12.55 5.90 4.46
C ASP A 67 11.39 6.87 4.69
N VAL A 68 10.26 6.67 4.02
CA VAL A 68 9.06 7.51 4.20
C VAL A 68 8.52 7.37 5.62
N ILE A 69 8.37 6.16 6.14
CA ILE A 69 7.90 5.91 7.50
C ILE A 69 8.82 6.58 8.53
N ASN A 70 10.14 6.43 8.38
CA ASN A 70 11.11 7.02 9.28
C ASN A 70 11.07 8.56 9.24
N ASN A 71 10.88 9.15 8.06
CA ASN A 71 10.77 10.60 7.92
C ASN A 71 9.49 11.14 8.56
N LEU A 72 8.36 10.47 8.36
CA LEU A 72 7.10 10.82 9.04
C LEU A 72 7.23 10.71 10.56
N TYR A 73 7.82 9.62 11.04
CA TYR A 73 8.01 9.38 12.47
C TYR A 73 8.89 10.44 13.15
N LYS A 74 9.98 10.89 12.49
CA LYS A 74 10.82 12.00 12.98
C LYS A 74 10.03 13.30 13.21
N GLU A 75 8.95 13.49 12.44
CA GLU A 75 8.08 14.67 12.54
C GLU A 75 6.85 14.45 13.43
N GLY A 76 6.81 13.33 14.16
CA GLY A 76 5.73 12.98 15.08
C GLY A 76 4.46 12.46 14.40
N ILE A 77 4.57 11.99 13.15
CA ILE A 77 3.45 11.44 12.38
C ILE A 77 3.56 9.91 12.36
N TYR A 78 2.59 9.24 12.93
CA TYR A 78 2.52 7.78 12.96
C TYR A 78 2.00 7.21 11.66
N THR A 79 2.45 6.00 11.32
CA THR A 79 1.99 5.29 10.14
C THR A 79 1.15 4.07 10.52
N ILE A 80 -0.05 3.98 9.96
CA ILE A 80 -0.86 2.77 9.91
C ILE A 80 -0.52 2.07 8.60
N LEU A 81 0.36 1.09 8.67
CA LEU A 81 0.78 0.36 7.48
C LEU A 81 -0.28 -0.65 7.08
N SER A 82 -0.82 -0.47 5.89
CA SER A 82 -1.82 -1.36 5.28
C SER A 82 -1.14 -2.42 4.42
N THR A 83 -1.77 -3.59 4.32
CA THR A 83 -1.35 -4.59 3.33
C THR A 83 -1.68 -4.09 1.92
N PRO A 84 -0.81 -4.32 0.90
CA PRO A 84 -1.00 -3.77 -0.45
C PRO A 84 -2.06 -4.51 -1.29
N SER A 85 -2.97 -5.20 -0.63
CA SER A 85 -3.97 -6.09 -1.26
C SER A 85 -5.03 -5.38 -2.11
N GLY A 86 -5.16 -4.06 -1.98
CA GLY A 86 -6.17 -3.28 -2.69
C GLY A 86 -5.92 -3.15 -4.20
N ALA A 87 -4.66 -3.21 -4.63
CA ALA A 87 -4.28 -3.07 -6.03
C ALA A 87 -3.09 -3.96 -6.36
N ARG A 88 -3.36 -5.11 -6.93
CA ARG A 88 -2.31 -6.04 -7.39
C ARG A 88 -1.50 -5.45 -8.56
N PRO A 89 -0.22 -5.82 -8.71
CA PRO A 89 0.60 -5.36 -9.81
C PRO A 89 0.16 -5.95 -11.16
N LYS A 90 0.47 -5.24 -12.24
CA LYS A 90 0.12 -5.65 -13.61
C LYS A 90 0.74 -6.99 -13.98
N TRP A 91 2.01 -7.24 -13.60
CA TRP A 91 2.70 -8.49 -13.93
C TRP A 91 1.94 -9.73 -13.46
N MET A 92 1.21 -9.63 -12.35
CA MET A 92 0.40 -10.74 -11.83
C MET A 92 -0.79 -11.05 -12.76
N ALA A 93 -1.42 -10.02 -13.33
CA ALA A 93 -2.50 -10.23 -14.30
C ALA A 93 -2.00 -10.80 -15.63
N ASP A 94 -0.84 -10.32 -16.08
CA ASP A 94 -0.26 -10.75 -17.36
C ASP A 94 0.23 -12.22 -17.29
N LYS A 95 0.70 -12.64 -16.13
CA LYS A 95 1.31 -13.95 -15.92
C LYS A 95 0.32 -15.02 -15.48
N TYR A 96 -0.72 -14.61 -14.74
CA TYR A 96 -1.68 -15.51 -14.08
C TYR A 96 -3.12 -15.04 -14.31
N GLU A 97 -3.69 -15.41 -15.45
CA GLU A 97 -5.04 -14.98 -15.83
C GLU A 97 -6.11 -15.38 -14.81
N GLU A 98 -5.91 -16.50 -14.08
CA GLU A 98 -6.83 -16.97 -13.05
C GLU A 98 -6.94 -16.05 -11.82
N VAL A 99 -6.04 -15.07 -11.66
CA VAL A 99 -6.17 -14.08 -10.61
C VAL A 99 -7.24 -13.03 -10.93
N LEU A 100 -7.67 -12.94 -12.19
CA LEU A 100 -8.67 -11.99 -12.63
C LEU A 100 -10.07 -12.45 -12.21
N ARG A 101 -10.81 -11.55 -11.59
CA ARG A 101 -12.18 -11.79 -11.17
C ARG A 101 -13.10 -11.98 -12.38
N VAL A 102 -14.01 -12.94 -12.27
CA VAL A 102 -15.09 -13.16 -13.24
C VAL A 102 -16.39 -12.65 -12.64
N ASP A 103 -17.10 -11.82 -13.37
CA ASP A 103 -18.41 -11.28 -12.99
C ASP A 103 -19.55 -12.30 -13.26
N PRO A 104 -20.76 -12.08 -12.74
CA PRO A 104 -21.88 -13.03 -12.89
C PRO A 104 -22.28 -13.33 -14.33
N ASP A 105 -22.04 -12.40 -15.25
CA ASP A 105 -22.26 -12.57 -16.71
C ASP A 105 -21.14 -13.37 -17.40
N ARG A 106 -20.18 -13.91 -16.60
CA ARG A 106 -18.99 -14.64 -17.05
C ARG A 106 -17.94 -13.78 -17.75
N THR A 107 -18.07 -12.47 -17.72
CA THR A 107 -17.04 -11.55 -18.23
C THR A 107 -15.88 -11.51 -17.24
N ARG A 108 -14.66 -11.70 -17.74
CA ARG A 108 -13.45 -11.57 -16.95
C ARG A 108 -13.03 -10.11 -16.86
N ARG A 109 -12.80 -9.63 -15.65
CA ARG A 109 -12.30 -8.27 -15.41
C ARG A 109 -10.86 -8.14 -15.85
N PHE A 110 -10.57 -7.02 -16.51
CA PHE A 110 -9.21 -6.67 -16.89
C PHE A 110 -8.48 -5.92 -15.77
N PHE A 111 -7.18 -5.73 -15.96
CA PHE A 111 -6.36 -4.86 -15.14
C PHE A 111 -6.86 -3.40 -15.20
N GLY A 112 -6.69 -2.65 -14.09
CA GLY A 112 -6.94 -1.21 -14.03
C GLY A 112 -8.06 -0.77 -13.10
N GLY A 113 -8.91 -1.68 -12.61
CA GLY A 113 -9.93 -1.37 -11.61
C GLY A 113 -9.53 -1.83 -10.20
N ARG A 114 -10.12 -1.22 -9.16
CA ARG A 114 -10.00 -1.71 -7.79
C ARG A 114 -10.69 -3.07 -7.65
N HIS A 115 -10.08 -3.96 -6.84
CA HIS A 115 -10.66 -5.27 -6.50
C HIS A 115 -11.09 -6.09 -7.73
N ASN A 116 -10.28 -6.06 -8.77
CA ASN A 116 -10.49 -6.83 -9.99
C ASN A 116 -9.87 -8.22 -9.94
N HIS A 117 -9.40 -8.66 -8.77
CA HIS A 117 -8.83 -9.97 -8.53
C HIS A 117 -9.83 -10.91 -7.84
N CYS A 118 -9.61 -12.21 -8.05
CA CYS A 118 -10.37 -13.26 -7.40
C CYS A 118 -9.72 -13.58 -6.04
N TYR A 119 -10.44 -13.31 -4.95
CA TYR A 119 -9.97 -13.57 -3.58
C TYR A 119 -9.75 -15.06 -3.27
N THR A 120 -10.36 -15.94 -4.05
CA THR A 120 -10.21 -17.40 -3.89
C THR A 120 -9.13 -17.99 -4.80
N SER A 121 -8.52 -17.21 -5.69
CA SER A 121 -7.39 -17.67 -6.52
C SER A 121 -6.24 -18.13 -5.63
N PRO A 122 -5.78 -19.39 -5.76
CA PRO A 122 -4.62 -19.89 -5.01
C PRO A 122 -3.37 -19.05 -5.26
N VAL A 123 -3.14 -18.65 -6.51
CA VAL A 123 -2.02 -17.80 -6.90
C VAL A 123 -2.08 -16.43 -6.21
N TYR A 124 -3.24 -15.75 -6.25
CA TYR A 124 -3.39 -14.48 -5.56
C TYR A 124 -3.09 -14.62 -4.06
N ARG A 125 -3.62 -15.68 -3.42
CA ARG A 125 -3.42 -15.92 -1.99
C ARG A 125 -1.98 -16.22 -1.63
N GLU A 126 -1.25 -16.96 -2.48
CA GLU A 126 0.17 -17.20 -2.32
C GLU A 126 0.98 -15.89 -2.41
N LYS A 127 0.72 -15.09 -3.44
CA LYS A 127 1.48 -13.84 -3.65
C LYS A 127 1.20 -12.80 -2.56
N ILE A 128 -0.07 -12.64 -2.14
CA ILE A 128 -0.38 -11.73 -1.02
C ILE A 128 0.23 -12.21 0.30
N TYR A 129 0.32 -13.49 0.54
CA TYR A 129 1.02 -14.03 1.69
C TYR A 129 2.51 -13.68 1.64
N ASN A 130 3.16 -13.85 0.48
CA ASN A 130 4.59 -13.61 0.33
C ASN A 130 4.97 -12.15 0.55
N ILE A 131 4.20 -11.19 0.01
CA ILE A 131 4.51 -9.78 0.20
C ILE A 131 4.24 -9.27 1.62
N ASN A 132 3.41 -9.99 2.39
CA ASN A 132 3.10 -9.62 3.77
C ASN A 132 3.95 -10.38 4.81
N LYS A 133 4.85 -11.24 4.38
CA LYS A 133 5.77 -12.01 5.22
C LYS A 133 6.99 -11.18 5.63
#